data_9124ace3f77842f70ca940aa9a5a88f5
#
_entry.id   9124ace3f77842f70ca940aa9a5a88f5
#
_cell.length_a   1.000
_cell.length_b   1.000
_cell.length_c   1.000
_cell.angle_alpha   90.00
_cell.angle_beta   90.00
_cell.angle_gamma   90.00
#
_symmetry.space_group_name_H-M   'P 1'
#
loop_
_entity.id
_entity.type
_entity.pdbx_description
1 polymer ?
#
loop_
_entity_poly.entity_id
_entity_poly.type
_entity_poly.pdbx_seq_one_letter_code
_entity_poly.pdbx_strand_id
1 'polypeptide(L)'
;MPVNYPKRTLKKLDNRGKLNRSASLLFSRKGYQNTTLEQVADSANLHVQTLYRQFKTKEALAISASEKVLTECETRFATNFSTHNTFQIWREWVGNAVRYLFKSGFDKHKKEQLCSASSLMNDNYMLIIYSGYEDILTKYLAKDFQMNPEHHRLPRLVAGMLCNGNEAALK
;
A
#
# COMPACT_ATOMS: atom_id res chain seq x y z
N MET A 1 10.05 -4.20 29.77
CA MET A 1 8.76 -4.38 30.48
C MET A 1 7.65 -4.27 29.46
N PRO A 2 6.66 -5.19 29.40
CA PRO A 2 5.53 -5.06 28.48
C PRO A 2 4.66 -3.89 28.90
N VAL A 3 4.41 -2.96 27.97
CA VAL A 3 3.54 -1.81 28.19
C VAL A 3 2.10 -2.31 28.26
N ASN A 4 1.49 -2.21 29.45
CA ASN A 4 0.09 -2.62 29.65
C ASN A 4 -0.84 -1.48 29.14
N TYR A 5 -1.27 -1.60 27.88
CA TYR A 5 -2.23 -0.64 27.33
C TYR A 5 -3.64 -0.90 27.89
N PRO A 6 -4.37 0.14 28.34
CA PRO A 6 -5.76 0.00 28.76
C PRO A 6 -6.60 -0.64 27.62
N LYS A 7 -7.55 -1.53 27.95
CA LYS A 7 -8.45 -2.21 26.97
C LYS A 7 -9.05 -1.26 25.92
N ARG A 8 -9.36 -0.01 26.29
CA ARG A 8 -9.88 1.03 25.41
C ARG A 8 -8.88 1.44 24.32
N THR A 9 -7.60 1.54 24.68
CA THR A 9 -6.52 1.92 23.74
C THR A 9 -6.28 0.78 22.75
N LEU A 10 -6.24 -0.48 23.20
CA LEU A 10 -6.11 -1.64 22.32
C LEU A 10 -7.25 -1.74 21.32
N LYS A 11 -8.50 -1.54 21.77
CA LYS A 11 -9.67 -1.52 20.87
C LYS A 11 -9.61 -0.37 19.86
N LYS A 12 -9.08 0.79 20.27
CA LYS A 12 -8.90 1.94 19.36
C LYS A 12 -7.88 1.62 18.27
N LEU A 13 -6.75 0.98 18.61
CA LEU A 13 -5.71 0.57 17.67
C LEU A 13 -6.21 -0.52 16.71
N ASP A 14 -6.95 -1.51 17.22
CA ASP A 14 -7.56 -2.56 16.40
C ASP A 14 -8.55 -1.98 15.37
N ASN A 15 -9.44 -1.10 15.82
CA ASN A 15 -10.39 -0.42 14.93
C ASN A 15 -9.67 0.41 13.86
N ARG A 16 -8.61 1.14 14.22
CA ARG A 16 -7.78 1.89 13.27
C ARG A 16 -7.13 0.96 12.24
N GLY A 17 -6.62 -0.18 12.69
CA GLY A 17 -6.05 -1.20 11.81
C GLY A 17 -7.06 -1.78 10.82
N LYS A 18 -8.30 -2.05 11.26
CA LYS A 18 -9.41 -2.51 10.40
C LYS A 18 -9.77 -1.47 9.36
N LEU A 19 -9.90 -0.19 9.75
CA LEU A 19 -10.23 0.91 8.84
C LEU A 19 -9.14 1.10 7.79
N ASN A 20 -7.86 1.07 8.16
CA ASN A 20 -6.75 1.19 7.22
C ASN A 20 -6.75 0.06 6.18
N ARG A 21 -6.96 -1.20 6.61
CA ARG A 21 -7.03 -2.35 5.68
C ARG A 21 -8.21 -2.23 4.71
N SER A 22 -9.40 -1.87 5.21
CA SER A 22 -10.59 -1.68 4.38
C SER A 22 -10.42 -0.51 3.41
N ALA A 23 -9.82 0.59 3.86
CA ALA A 23 -9.51 1.75 3.01
C ALA A 23 -8.52 1.37 1.90
N SER A 24 -7.39 0.73 2.23
CA SER A 24 -6.42 0.27 1.23
C SER A 24 -7.05 -0.63 0.18
N LEU A 25 -7.88 -1.59 0.61
CA LEU A 25 -8.57 -2.49 -0.31
C LEU A 25 -9.53 -1.75 -1.25
N LEU A 26 -10.37 -0.86 -0.71
CA LEU A 26 -11.38 -0.14 -1.49
C LEU A 26 -10.73 0.90 -2.41
N PHE A 27 -9.72 1.64 -1.94
CA PHE A 27 -8.96 2.59 -2.77
C PHE A 27 -8.27 1.88 -3.94
N SER A 28 -7.65 0.72 -3.70
CA SER A 28 -7.02 -0.07 -4.77
C SER A 28 -8.04 -0.68 -5.75
N ARG A 29 -9.26 -0.99 -5.31
CA ARG A 29 -10.29 -1.64 -6.14
C ARG A 29 -11.18 -0.68 -6.92
N LYS A 30 -11.55 0.44 -6.32
CA LYS A 30 -12.52 1.41 -6.87
C LYS A 30 -11.90 2.76 -7.21
N GLY A 31 -10.66 2.97 -6.79
CA GLY A 31 -10.00 4.27 -6.80
C GLY A 31 -10.39 5.12 -5.59
N TYR A 32 -9.51 6.04 -5.24
CA TYR A 32 -9.72 6.95 -4.12
C TYR A 32 -11.00 7.76 -4.29
N GLN A 33 -11.23 8.38 -5.44
CA GLN A 33 -12.37 9.26 -5.68
C GLN A 33 -13.72 8.54 -5.51
N ASN A 34 -13.81 7.29 -5.98
CA ASN A 34 -15.05 6.49 -6.00
C ASN A 34 -15.33 5.73 -4.69
N THR A 35 -14.51 5.92 -3.66
CA THR A 35 -14.69 5.28 -2.35
C THR A 35 -15.21 6.30 -1.34
N THR A 36 -16.27 5.98 -0.60
CA THR A 36 -16.79 6.81 0.49
C THR A 36 -16.34 6.31 1.87
N LEU A 37 -16.38 7.18 2.89
CA LEU A 37 -16.04 6.81 4.26
C LEU A 37 -17.02 5.80 4.85
N GLU A 38 -18.30 5.88 4.45
CA GLU A 38 -19.35 4.92 4.83
C GLU A 38 -19.01 3.53 4.30
N GLN A 39 -18.62 3.41 3.02
CA GLN A 39 -18.20 2.14 2.43
C GLN A 39 -16.99 1.54 3.15
N VAL A 40 -16.05 2.38 3.58
CA VAL A 40 -14.88 1.91 4.36
C VAL A 40 -15.31 1.40 5.73
N ALA A 41 -16.20 2.12 6.42
CA ALA A 41 -16.69 1.71 7.73
C ALA A 41 -17.45 0.38 7.65
N ASP A 42 -18.36 0.24 6.67
CA ASP A 42 -19.11 -1.00 6.41
C ASP A 42 -18.18 -2.17 6.08
N SER A 43 -17.20 -1.96 5.20
CA SER A 43 -16.18 -2.98 4.87
C SER A 43 -15.34 -3.41 6.07
N ALA A 44 -15.11 -2.48 7.02
CA ALA A 44 -14.39 -2.76 8.26
C ALA A 44 -15.29 -3.41 9.34
N ASN A 45 -16.58 -3.57 9.07
CA ASN A 45 -17.60 -3.97 10.05
C ASN A 45 -17.60 -3.07 11.30
N LEU A 46 -17.56 -1.75 11.05
CA LEU A 46 -17.55 -0.72 12.08
C LEU A 46 -18.61 0.35 11.78
N HIS A 47 -19.17 0.92 12.84
CA HIS A 47 -20.07 2.05 12.67
C HIS A 47 -19.32 3.28 12.17
N VAL A 48 -19.91 4.02 11.23
CA VAL A 48 -19.28 5.20 10.58
C VAL A 48 -18.84 6.27 11.60
N GLN A 49 -19.54 6.44 12.72
CA GLN A 49 -19.12 7.32 13.80
C GLN A 49 -17.79 6.89 14.44
N THR A 50 -17.48 5.58 14.41
CA THR A 50 -16.18 5.08 14.89
C THR A 50 -15.07 5.50 13.94
N LEU A 51 -15.33 5.52 12.63
CA LEU A 51 -14.42 6.03 11.61
C LEU A 51 -14.17 7.54 11.83
N TYR A 52 -15.22 8.36 11.92
CA TYR A 52 -15.08 9.81 12.13
C TYR A 52 -14.34 10.19 13.42
N ARG A 53 -14.42 9.36 14.46
CA ARG A 53 -13.60 9.54 15.66
C ARG A 53 -12.11 9.23 15.47
N GLN A 54 -11.79 8.37 14.48
CA GLN A 54 -10.40 7.99 14.17
C GLN A 54 -9.78 8.91 13.11
N PHE A 55 -10.57 9.27 12.10
CA PHE A 55 -10.14 10.03 10.94
C PHE A 55 -11.18 11.13 10.65
N LYS A 56 -10.73 12.38 10.69
CA LYS A 56 -11.61 13.53 10.44
C LYS A 56 -11.93 13.72 8.97
N THR A 57 -11.03 13.28 8.09
CA THR A 57 -11.16 13.43 6.64
C THR A 57 -10.76 12.14 5.91
N LYS A 58 -11.20 12.02 4.67
CA LYS A 58 -10.82 10.91 3.79
C LYS A 58 -9.32 10.93 3.47
N GLU A 59 -8.74 12.11 3.36
CA GLU A 59 -7.31 12.31 3.15
C GLU A 59 -6.50 11.77 4.34
N ALA A 60 -6.91 12.08 5.58
CA ALA A 60 -6.24 11.59 6.79
C ALA A 60 -6.30 10.05 6.86
N LEU A 61 -7.41 9.44 6.44
CA LEU A 61 -7.53 7.99 6.32
C LEU A 61 -6.61 7.44 5.23
N ALA A 62 -6.57 8.08 4.06
CA ALA A 62 -5.73 7.63 2.94
C ALA A 62 -4.24 7.69 3.29
N ILE A 63 -3.78 8.78 3.91
CA ILE A 63 -2.40 8.91 4.41
C ILE A 63 -2.08 7.77 5.40
N SER A 64 -2.93 7.57 6.40
CA SER A 64 -2.72 6.52 7.41
C SER A 64 -2.75 5.11 6.80
N ALA A 65 -3.58 4.88 5.79
CA ALA A 65 -3.65 3.60 5.08
C ALA A 65 -2.42 3.36 4.21
N SER A 66 -1.92 4.39 3.52
CA SER A 66 -0.68 4.29 2.72
C SER A 66 0.54 4.08 3.60
N GLU A 67 0.69 4.84 4.69
CA GLU A 67 1.78 4.66 5.65
C GLU A 67 1.84 3.22 6.18
N LYS A 68 0.68 2.62 6.47
CA LYS A 68 0.62 1.23 6.92
C LYS A 68 1.11 0.27 5.86
N VAL A 69 0.67 0.40 4.61
CA VAL A 69 1.09 -0.45 3.50
C VAL A 69 2.60 -0.32 3.25
N LEU A 70 3.12 0.90 3.25
CA LEU A 70 4.56 1.16 3.06
C LEU A 70 5.41 0.61 4.21
N THR A 71 4.92 0.75 5.46
CA THR A 71 5.59 0.16 6.63
C THR A 71 5.63 -1.36 6.56
N GLU A 72 4.55 -2.00 6.12
CA GLU A 72 4.50 -3.47 5.94
C GLU A 72 5.46 -3.92 4.83
N CYS A 73 5.54 -3.16 3.72
CA CYS A 73 6.49 -3.40 2.64
C CYS A 73 7.94 -3.25 3.13
N GLU A 74 8.29 -2.14 3.77
CA GLU A 74 9.63 -1.89 4.33
C GLU A 74 10.03 -2.98 5.33
N THR A 75 9.10 -3.40 6.20
CA THR A 75 9.35 -4.49 7.17
C THR A 75 9.64 -5.79 6.44
N ARG A 76 8.91 -6.09 5.35
CA ARG A 76 9.15 -7.28 4.53
C ARG A 76 10.55 -7.28 3.93
N PHE A 77 10.99 -6.15 3.39
CA PHE A 77 12.34 -5.99 2.88
C PHE A 77 13.39 -6.15 4.00
N ALA A 78 13.22 -5.44 5.12
CA ALA A 78 14.17 -5.49 6.24
C ALA A 78 14.35 -6.92 6.78
N THR A 79 13.28 -7.70 6.83
CA THR A 79 13.30 -9.08 7.36
C THR A 79 13.95 -10.06 6.39
N ASN A 80 13.71 -9.91 5.08
CA ASN A 80 14.13 -10.93 4.11
C ASN A 80 15.41 -10.59 3.34
N PHE A 81 15.92 -9.38 3.45
CA PHE A 81 17.07 -8.90 2.67
C PHE A 81 18.38 -9.67 2.93
N SER A 82 18.49 -10.36 4.05
CA SER A 82 19.65 -11.21 4.35
C SER A 82 19.68 -12.51 3.54
N THR A 83 18.55 -12.95 3.00
CA THR A 83 18.39 -14.23 2.30
C THR A 83 17.88 -14.10 0.87
N HIS A 84 17.35 -12.96 0.50
CA HIS A 84 16.76 -12.69 -0.82
C HIS A 84 17.23 -11.33 -1.33
N ASN A 85 17.41 -11.20 -2.64
CA ASN A 85 17.66 -9.90 -3.27
C ASN A 85 16.35 -9.10 -3.43
N THR A 86 16.49 -7.82 -3.77
CA THR A 86 15.37 -6.89 -3.93
C THR A 86 14.33 -7.39 -4.95
N PHE A 87 14.74 -7.98 -6.07
CA PHE A 87 13.82 -8.47 -7.10
C PHE A 87 12.96 -9.64 -6.60
N GLN A 88 13.54 -10.55 -5.83
CA GLN A 88 12.82 -11.70 -5.25
C GLN A 88 11.77 -11.22 -4.23
N ILE A 89 12.17 -10.32 -3.31
CA ILE A 89 11.27 -9.78 -2.30
C ILE A 89 10.13 -8.99 -2.96
N TRP A 90 10.46 -8.15 -3.96
CA TRP A 90 9.47 -7.37 -4.70
C TRP A 90 8.46 -8.25 -5.45
N ARG A 91 8.95 -9.26 -6.15
CA ARG A 91 8.07 -10.23 -6.85
C ARG A 91 7.09 -10.91 -5.90
N GLU A 92 7.56 -11.30 -4.72
CA GLU A 92 6.68 -11.90 -3.71
C GLU A 92 5.67 -10.90 -3.15
N TRP A 93 6.10 -9.67 -2.87
CA TRP A 93 5.23 -8.59 -2.39
C TRP A 93 4.09 -8.34 -3.37
N VAL A 94 4.41 -8.09 -4.63
CA VAL A 94 3.42 -7.84 -5.68
C VAL A 94 2.51 -9.07 -5.89
N GLY A 95 3.09 -10.27 -5.94
CA GLY A 95 2.33 -11.50 -6.09
C GLY A 95 1.33 -11.72 -4.96
N ASN A 96 1.68 -11.38 -3.72
CA ASN A 96 0.77 -11.42 -2.58
C ASN A 96 -0.35 -10.37 -2.70
N ALA A 97 -0.02 -9.15 -3.09
CA ALA A 97 -1.00 -8.08 -3.29
C ALA A 97 -2.02 -8.45 -4.38
N VAL A 98 -1.55 -8.97 -5.51
CA VAL A 98 -2.40 -9.42 -6.61
C VAL A 98 -3.32 -10.56 -6.15
N ARG A 99 -2.78 -11.59 -5.51
CA ARG A 99 -3.59 -12.70 -4.97
C ARG A 99 -4.66 -12.22 -3.99
N TYR A 100 -4.32 -11.27 -3.13
CA TYR A 100 -5.26 -10.68 -2.18
C TYR A 100 -6.41 -9.93 -2.89
N LEU A 101 -6.09 -9.13 -3.91
CA LEU A 101 -7.09 -8.42 -4.71
C LEU A 101 -8.04 -9.40 -5.42
N PHE A 102 -7.52 -10.44 -6.06
CA PHE A 102 -8.35 -11.45 -6.72
C PHE A 102 -9.26 -12.20 -5.75
N LYS A 103 -8.75 -12.65 -4.60
CA LYS A 103 -9.56 -13.28 -3.55
C LYS A 103 -10.65 -12.38 -3.00
N SER A 104 -10.44 -11.08 -3.03
CA SER A 104 -11.42 -10.07 -2.56
C SER A 104 -12.47 -9.71 -3.61
N GLY A 105 -12.61 -10.48 -4.71
CA GLY A 105 -13.62 -10.27 -5.74
C GLY A 105 -13.25 -9.20 -6.77
N PHE A 106 -11.97 -9.07 -7.09
CA PHE A 106 -11.48 -8.26 -8.18
C PHE A 106 -11.74 -9.00 -9.50
N ASP A 107 -12.81 -8.63 -10.24
CA ASP A 107 -13.14 -9.29 -11.49
C ASP A 107 -12.48 -8.63 -12.72
N LYS A 108 -12.59 -9.34 -13.88
CA LYS A 108 -11.93 -9.00 -15.13
C LYS A 108 -12.34 -7.62 -15.71
N HIS A 109 -13.59 -7.18 -15.50
CA HIS A 109 -14.09 -5.89 -15.98
C HIS A 109 -13.56 -4.70 -15.19
N LYS A 110 -13.27 -4.90 -13.89
CA LYS A 110 -12.65 -3.87 -13.05
C LYS A 110 -11.16 -3.73 -13.31
N LYS A 111 -10.52 -4.78 -13.86
CA LYS A 111 -9.15 -4.76 -14.32
C LYS A 111 -8.92 -3.67 -15.38
N GLU A 112 -9.80 -3.59 -16.38
CA GLU A 112 -9.70 -2.61 -17.47
C GLU A 112 -9.90 -1.16 -17.02
N GLN A 113 -10.76 -0.92 -16.03
CA GLN A 113 -10.98 0.42 -15.47
C GLN A 113 -9.80 0.93 -14.63
N LEU A 114 -9.13 0.04 -13.89
CA LEU A 114 -7.96 0.40 -13.06
C LEU A 114 -6.67 0.51 -13.88
N CYS A 115 -6.59 -0.17 -15.01
CA CYS A 115 -5.43 -0.15 -15.90
C CYS A 115 -5.43 1.01 -16.91
N SER A 116 -6.39 1.93 -16.87
CA SER A 116 -6.26 3.15 -17.66
C SER A 116 -5.24 4.08 -16.99
N ALA A 117 -4.13 4.37 -17.66
CA ALA A 117 -3.07 5.26 -17.17
C ALA A 117 -3.59 6.60 -16.66
N SER A 118 -4.69 7.10 -17.20
CA SER A 118 -5.37 8.32 -16.77
C SER A 118 -6.05 8.20 -15.40
N SER A 119 -6.45 6.99 -14.99
CA SER A 119 -7.07 6.72 -13.69
C SER A 119 -6.07 6.76 -12.54
N LEU A 120 -4.86 6.27 -12.75
CA LEU A 120 -3.79 6.24 -11.74
C LEU A 120 -3.18 7.61 -11.51
N MET A 121 -2.99 8.42 -12.56
CA MET A 121 -2.42 9.77 -12.45
C MET A 121 -3.31 10.75 -11.69
N ASN A 122 -4.61 10.47 -11.57
CA ASN A 122 -5.56 11.28 -10.82
C ASN A 122 -5.89 10.70 -9.43
N ASP A 123 -5.24 9.62 -9.02
CA ASP A 123 -5.46 8.98 -7.73
C ASP A 123 -4.32 9.30 -6.76
N ASN A 124 -4.52 10.33 -5.93
CA ASN A 124 -3.54 10.77 -4.94
C ASN A 124 -3.09 9.64 -3.99
N TYR A 125 -3.97 8.68 -3.68
CA TYR A 125 -3.61 7.54 -2.84
C TYR A 125 -2.59 6.63 -3.54
N MET A 126 -2.83 6.31 -4.81
CA MET A 126 -1.90 5.47 -5.58
C MET A 126 -0.57 6.17 -5.83
N LEU A 127 -0.57 7.49 -6.06
CA LEU A 127 0.68 8.27 -6.19
C LEU A 127 1.55 8.19 -4.93
N ILE A 128 0.96 8.29 -3.74
CA ILE A 128 1.68 8.13 -2.46
C ILE A 128 2.27 6.71 -2.35
N ILE A 129 1.49 5.69 -2.68
CA ILE A 129 1.93 4.29 -2.63
C ILE A 129 3.10 4.04 -3.60
N TYR A 130 2.98 4.48 -4.86
CA TYR A 130 4.03 4.27 -5.86
C TYR A 130 5.32 5.02 -5.53
N SER A 131 5.21 6.28 -5.09
CA SER A 131 6.37 7.05 -4.64
C SER A 131 7.08 6.38 -3.46
N GLY A 132 6.32 5.90 -2.47
CA GLY A 132 6.88 5.19 -1.34
C GLY A 132 7.52 3.85 -1.71
N TYR A 133 6.94 3.11 -2.63
CA TYR A 133 7.55 1.88 -3.16
C TYR A 133 8.85 2.17 -3.91
N GLU A 134 8.88 3.23 -4.73
CA GLU A 134 10.09 3.65 -5.45
C GLU A 134 11.22 3.99 -4.48
N ASP A 135 10.93 4.68 -3.37
CA ASP A 135 11.92 5.01 -2.36
C ASP A 135 12.43 3.75 -1.63
N ILE A 136 11.54 2.83 -1.24
CA ILE A 136 11.93 1.55 -0.63
C ILE A 136 12.81 0.74 -1.58
N LEU A 137 12.38 0.56 -2.83
CA LEU A 137 13.12 -0.18 -3.84
C LEU A 137 14.48 0.44 -4.12
N THR A 138 14.55 1.77 -4.27
CA THR A 138 15.81 2.51 -4.49
C THR A 138 16.81 2.21 -3.38
N LYS A 139 16.38 2.24 -2.12
CA LYS A 139 17.20 1.95 -0.95
C LYS A 139 17.79 0.54 -0.98
N TYR A 140 16.98 -0.47 -1.31
CA TYR A 140 17.44 -1.87 -1.30
C TYR A 140 18.18 -2.26 -2.57
N LEU A 141 17.81 -1.73 -3.75
CA LEU A 141 18.58 -1.88 -4.99
C LEU A 141 19.97 -1.25 -4.88
N ALA A 142 20.09 -0.10 -4.22
CA ALA A 142 21.39 0.51 -3.97
C ALA A 142 22.33 -0.41 -3.17
N LYS A 143 21.78 -1.17 -2.21
CA LYS A 143 22.54 -2.19 -1.46
C LYS A 143 22.90 -3.39 -2.34
N ASP A 144 21.95 -3.93 -3.11
CA ASP A 144 22.21 -5.06 -4.03
C ASP A 144 23.29 -4.71 -5.07
N PHE A 145 23.26 -3.48 -5.60
CA PHE A 145 24.21 -3.01 -6.60
C PHE A 145 25.53 -2.49 -6.01
N GLN A 146 25.63 -2.41 -4.67
CA GLN A 146 26.75 -1.78 -3.96
C GLN A 146 27.01 -0.34 -4.42
N MET A 147 25.93 0.41 -4.68
CA MET A 147 25.95 1.79 -5.18
C MET A 147 25.46 2.77 -4.11
N ASN A 148 26.06 3.97 -4.07
CA ASN A 148 25.49 5.06 -3.29
C ASN A 148 24.36 5.73 -4.09
N PRO A 149 23.10 5.73 -3.59
CA PRO A 149 21.96 6.29 -4.31
C PRO A 149 22.05 7.81 -4.52
N GLU A 150 22.87 8.53 -3.74
CA GLU A 150 23.10 9.97 -3.92
C GLU A 150 23.95 10.27 -5.16
N HIS A 151 24.84 9.36 -5.55
CA HIS A 151 25.78 9.53 -6.66
C HIS A 151 25.44 8.72 -7.90
N HIS A 152 24.60 7.68 -7.74
CA HIS A 152 24.24 6.75 -8.82
C HIS A 152 22.73 6.70 -9.02
N ARG A 153 22.28 7.07 -10.22
CA ARG A 153 20.85 7.11 -10.57
C ARG A 153 20.26 5.73 -10.92
N LEU A 154 21.11 4.73 -11.15
CA LEU A 154 20.66 3.40 -11.60
C LEU A 154 19.68 2.73 -10.62
N PRO A 155 19.90 2.72 -9.29
CA PRO A 155 18.93 2.13 -8.36
C PRO A 155 17.55 2.75 -8.49
N ARG A 156 17.47 4.08 -8.60
CA ARG A 156 16.18 4.80 -8.73
C ARG A 156 15.52 4.55 -10.08
N LEU A 157 16.30 4.49 -11.16
CA LEU A 157 15.78 4.14 -12.49
C LEU A 157 15.15 2.74 -12.49
N VAL A 158 15.85 1.76 -11.93
CA VAL A 158 15.36 0.38 -11.85
C VAL A 158 14.13 0.30 -10.94
N ALA A 159 14.11 1.02 -9.80
CA ALA A 159 12.95 1.10 -8.93
C ALA A 159 11.71 1.62 -9.67
N GLY A 160 11.85 2.72 -10.41
CA GLY A 160 10.78 3.27 -11.23
C GLY A 160 10.29 2.29 -12.30
N MET A 161 11.21 1.57 -12.97
CA MET A 161 10.85 0.52 -13.93
C MET A 161 10.07 -0.62 -13.28
N LEU A 162 10.45 -1.08 -12.10
CA LEU A 162 9.75 -2.14 -11.37
C LEU A 162 8.35 -1.70 -10.91
N CYS A 163 8.19 -0.47 -10.44
CA CYS A 163 6.89 0.06 -10.06
C CYS A 163 5.95 0.17 -11.27
N ASN A 164 6.41 0.75 -12.39
CA ASN A 164 5.61 0.91 -13.60
C ASN A 164 5.41 -0.39 -14.37
N GLY A 165 6.39 -1.32 -14.33
CA GLY A 165 6.30 -2.64 -14.97
C GLY A 165 5.17 -3.51 -14.41
N ASN A 166 4.79 -3.34 -13.13
CA ASN A 166 3.66 -4.05 -12.54
C ASN A 166 2.33 -3.66 -13.20
N GLU A 167 2.18 -2.41 -13.61
CA GLU A 167 1.00 -1.96 -14.35
C GLU A 167 0.92 -2.64 -15.73
N ALA A 168 2.03 -2.74 -16.42
CA ALA A 168 2.09 -3.41 -17.73
C ALA A 168 1.80 -4.92 -17.62
N ALA A 169 2.23 -5.58 -16.54
CA ALA A 169 1.99 -6.99 -16.31
C ALA A 169 0.53 -7.32 -15.89
N LEU A 170 -0.24 -6.32 -15.45
CA LEU A 170 -1.65 -6.47 -15.09
C LEU A 170 -2.61 -6.21 -16.26
N LYS A 171 -2.12 -5.66 -17.36
CA LYS A 171 -2.85 -5.47 -18.62
C LYS A 171 -2.88 -6.76 -19.44
#